data_7c225dd7718002ee6f8ab09fb78e21b1
#
_entry.id   7c225dd7718002ee6f8ab09fb78e21b1
#
_cell.length_a   1.000
_cell.length_b   1.000
_cell.length_c   1.000
_cell.angle_alpha   90.00
_cell.angle_beta   90.00
_cell.angle_gamma   90.00
#
_symmetry.space_group_name_H-M   'P 1'
#
loop_
_entity.id
_entity.type
_entity.pdbx_description
1 polymer ?
#
loop_
_entity_poly.entity_id
_entity_poly.type
_entity_poly.pdbx_seq_one_letter_code
_entity_poly.pdbx_strand_id
1 'polypeptide(L)'
;MNEVLIVGISDYKLERNPNVIATYALGSCVGICLYDKFAKVGGLSHIMLPESSMFSRNEINRMKFADTAVVDLVQALIRIGADRKRLTAKIAGGAKMFEVQPGSPMGTIGERNINSVKNILYSLKIPIIGEDTGLNYGRTVYFDLETGIMKVQVLSRNIKEY
;
A
#
# COMPACT_ATOMS: atom_id res chain seq x y z
N MET A 1 -21.42 -12.56 6.85
CA MET A 1 -20.62 -11.57 7.61
C MET A 1 -19.31 -11.31 6.90
N ASN A 2 -18.92 -10.05 6.82
CA ASN A 2 -17.65 -9.69 6.20
C ASN A 2 -16.52 -9.92 7.21
N GLU A 3 -15.47 -10.57 6.77
CA GLU A 3 -14.28 -10.71 7.58
C GLU A 3 -13.34 -9.52 7.35
N VAL A 4 -12.59 -9.14 8.38
CA VAL A 4 -11.53 -8.15 8.29
C VAL A 4 -10.19 -8.86 8.43
N LEU A 5 -9.39 -8.82 7.37
CA LEU A 5 -8.03 -9.35 7.38
C LEU A 5 -7.07 -8.22 7.72
N ILE A 6 -6.17 -8.45 8.67
CA ILE A 6 -5.20 -7.45 9.12
C ILE A 6 -3.86 -7.72 8.45
N VAL A 7 -3.32 -6.69 7.80
CA VAL A 7 -1.97 -6.72 7.21
C VAL A 7 -1.00 -6.04 8.17
N GLY A 8 0.03 -6.76 8.57
CA GLY A 8 1.11 -6.21 9.38
C GLY A 8 2.16 -5.48 8.54
N ILE A 9 3.12 -4.85 9.21
CA ILE A 9 4.25 -4.19 8.56
C ILE A 9 5.06 -5.24 7.78
N SER A 10 5.47 -4.89 6.56
CA SER A 10 6.23 -5.78 5.68
C SER A 10 5.47 -7.07 5.35
N ASP A 11 4.19 -6.92 5.05
CA ASP A 11 3.31 -8.03 4.68
C ASP A 11 2.32 -7.55 3.62
N TYR A 12 1.65 -8.48 2.98
CA TYR A 12 0.49 -8.19 2.16
C TYR A 12 -0.54 -9.31 2.29
N LYS A 13 -1.80 -8.97 2.02
CA LYS A 13 -2.88 -9.95 1.93
C LYS A 13 -3.76 -9.61 0.74
N LEU A 14 -4.38 -10.62 0.20
CA LEU A 14 -5.34 -10.49 -0.90
C LEU A 14 -6.55 -11.35 -0.58
N GLU A 15 -7.69 -10.91 -1.09
CA GLU A 15 -8.96 -11.57 -0.79
C GLU A 15 -10.02 -11.21 -1.83
N ARG A 16 -11.16 -11.82 -1.73
CA ARG A 16 -12.34 -11.58 -2.55
C ARG A 16 -13.40 -10.80 -1.78
N ASN A 17 -14.31 -10.15 -2.52
CA ASN A 17 -15.47 -9.55 -1.90
C ASN A 17 -16.25 -10.63 -1.11
N PRO A 18 -16.96 -10.28 -0.03
CA PRO A 18 -17.18 -8.93 0.52
C PRO A 18 -16.20 -8.55 1.65
N ASN A 19 -15.09 -9.23 1.78
CA ASN A 19 -14.18 -9.04 2.89
C ASN A 19 -13.48 -7.67 2.83
N VAL A 20 -12.95 -7.25 3.98
CA VAL A 20 -12.20 -6.00 4.14
C VAL A 20 -10.77 -6.34 4.52
N ILE A 21 -9.80 -5.64 3.94
CA ILE A 21 -8.39 -5.76 4.34
C ILE A 21 -8.00 -4.44 5.02
N ALA A 22 -7.40 -4.54 6.21
CA ALA A 22 -7.02 -3.37 6.98
C ALA A 22 -5.55 -3.38 7.33
N THR A 23 -4.97 -2.20 7.46
CA THR A 23 -3.63 -2.04 8.01
C THR A 23 -3.58 -0.79 8.88
N TYR A 24 -2.83 -0.89 9.96
CA TYR A 24 -2.73 0.15 10.99
C TYR A 24 -1.34 0.77 11.01
N ALA A 25 -1.25 1.93 11.64
CA ALA A 25 0.01 2.58 11.96
C ALA A 25 0.90 2.88 10.74
N LEU A 26 0.29 3.37 9.66
CA LEU A 26 1.02 3.90 8.51
C LEU A 26 1.59 5.27 8.86
N GLY A 27 2.84 5.31 9.28
CA GLY A 27 3.61 6.56 9.39
C GLY A 27 4.35 6.81 8.09
N SER A 28 5.66 6.60 8.07
CA SER A 28 6.47 6.68 6.85
C SER A 28 6.22 5.51 5.87
N CYS A 29 5.65 4.41 6.36
CA CYS A 29 5.22 3.29 5.54
C CYS A 29 4.12 3.70 4.57
N VAL A 30 3.96 2.93 3.49
CA VAL A 30 2.89 3.15 2.52
C VAL A 30 2.04 1.88 2.39
N GLY A 31 0.73 2.07 2.44
CA GLY A 31 -0.24 1.04 2.11
C GLY A 31 -0.64 1.16 0.64
N ILE A 32 -0.60 0.06 -0.07
CA ILE A 32 -0.96 0.00 -1.48
C ILE A 32 -2.15 -0.93 -1.64
N CYS A 33 -3.29 -0.38 -2.06
CA CYS A 33 -4.49 -1.12 -2.37
C CYS A 33 -4.58 -1.35 -3.88
N LEU A 34 -4.60 -2.61 -4.29
CA LEU A 34 -4.81 -2.99 -5.70
C LEU A 34 -6.17 -3.66 -5.84
N TYR A 35 -6.91 -3.32 -6.88
CA TYR A 35 -8.26 -3.81 -7.06
C TYR A 35 -8.59 -4.09 -8.52
N ASP A 36 -9.25 -5.22 -8.76
CA ASP A 36 -9.92 -5.53 -10.02
C ASP A 36 -11.43 -5.42 -9.78
N LYS A 37 -12.02 -4.37 -10.28
CA LYS A 37 -13.44 -4.05 -10.08
C LYS A 37 -14.38 -5.11 -10.67
N PHE A 38 -13.98 -5.71 -11.77
CA PHE A 38 -14.79 -6.71 -12.45
C PHE A 38 -14.75 -8.05 -11.71
N ALA A 39 -13.56 -8.51 -11.37
CA ALA A 39 -13.38 -9.77 -10.65
C ALA A 39 -13.72 -9.69 -9.16
N LYS A 40 -13.83 -8.47 -8.63
CA LYS A 40 -14.09 -8.22 -7.20
C LYS A 40 -13.04 -8.87 -6.30
N VAL A 41 -11.80 -8.76 -6.70
CA VAL A 41 -10.64 -9.22 -5.93
C VAL A 41 -9.69 -8.06 -5.72
N GLY A 42 -9.03 -8.04 -4.58
CA GLY A 42 -8.08 -6.99 -4.27
C GLY A 42 -7.09 -7.42 -3.21
N GLY A 43 -6.08 -6.60 -3.02
CA GLY A 43 -5.05 -6.82 -2.03
C GLY A 43 -4.52 -5.52 -1.47
N LEU A 44 -3.90 -5.63 -0.29
CA LEU A 44 -3.27 -4.52 0.39
C LEU A 44 -1.88 -4.93 0.82
N SER A 45 -0.89 -4.13 0.43
CA SER A 45 0.50 -4.29 0.80
C SER A 45 0.93 -3.15 1.72
N HIS A 46 1.65 -3.49 2.81
CA HIS A 46 2.19 -2.51 3.76
C HIS A 46 3.71 -2.52 3.66
N ILE A 47 4.26 -1.65 2.83
CA ILE A 47 5.70 -1.58 2.63
C ILE A 47 6.35 -0.60 3.60
N MET A 48 7.61 -0.85 3.91
CA MET A 48 8.37 -0.09 4.89
C MET A 48 9.51 0.72 4.26
N LEU A 49 10.08 0.22 3.16
CA LEU A 49 11.25 0.81 2.50
C LEU A 49 11.04 0.90 0.99
N PRO A 50 11.74 1.83 0.32
CA PRO A 50 11.47 2.07 -1.09
C PRO A 50 12.05 1.02 -2.04
N GLU A 51 13.30 0.63 -1.88
CA GLU A 51 14.00 -0.17 -2.88
C GLU A 51 14.81 -1.30 -2.26
N SER A 52 14.65 -2.50 -2.83
CA SER A 52 15.37 -3.70 -2.38
C SER A 52 16.88 -3.66 -2.72
N SER A 53 17.27 -2.89 -3.72
CA SER A 53 18.67 -2.74 -4.14
C SER A 53 19.58 -2.16 -3.06
N MET A 54 19.00 -1.53 -2.04
CA MET A 54 19.75 -0.98 -0.90
C MET A 54 20.27 -2.05 0.07
N PHE A 55 19.88 -3.31 -0.12
CA PHE A 55 20.17 -4.39 0.82
C PHE A 55 20.72 -5.63 0.10
N SER A 56 21.40 -6.51 0.86
CA SER A 56 21.95 -7.75 0.32
C SER A 56 20.84 -8.70 -0.16
N ARG A 57 21.02 -9.27 -1.34
CA ARG A 57 20.04 -10.17 -1.98
C ARG A 57 19.69 -11.41 -1.17
N ASN A 58 20.57 -11.84 -0.26
CA ASN A 58 20.38 -13.09 0.48
C ASN A 58 19.46 -12.97 1.68
N GLU A 59 19.08 -11.73 2.07
CA GLU A 59 18.30 -11.47 3.28
C GLU A 59 17.07 -10.59 3.00
N ILE A 60 16.60 -10.53 1.74
CA ILE A 60 15.53 -9.65 1.37
C ILE A 60 14.18 -10.25 1.74
N ASN A 61 13.45 -9.57 2.64
CA ASN A 61 12.01 -9.76 2.76
C ASN A 61 11.35 -8.97 1.63
N ARG A 62 10.88 -9.67 0.61
CA ARG A 62 10.31 -9.05 -0.58
C ARG A 62 9.06 -8.21 -0.28
N MET A 63 8.36 -8.48 0.80
CA MET A 63 7.16 -7.74 1.21
C MET A 63 7.46 -6.41 1.89
N LYS A 64 8.73 -6.17 2.23
CA LYS A 64 9.18 -4.96 2.92
C LYS A 64 9.40 -3.77 1.99
N PHE A 65 9.72 -4.04 0.72
CA PHE A 65 10.15 -3.03 -0.25
C PHE A 65 9.09 -2.80 -1.32
N ALA A 66 8.92 -1.53 -1.71
CA ALA A 66 7.91 -1.16 -2.70
C ALA A 66 8.12 -1.89 -4.04
N ASP A 67 9.37 -1.94 -4.53
CA ASP A 67 9.68 -2.51 -5.85
C ASP A 67 9.41 -4.01 -5.93
N THR A 68 9.58 -4.76 -4.84
CA THR A 68 9.36 -6.21 -4.83
C THR A 68 7.94 -6.56 -4.38
N ALA A 69 7.41 -5.89 -3.36
CA ALA A 69 6.09 -6.23 -2.80
C ALA A 69 4.96 -5.97 -3.80
N VAL A 70 5.00 -4.87 -4.52
CA VAL A 70 3.95 -4.54 -5.50
C VAL A 70 3.92 -5.56 -6.63
N VAL A 71 5.08 -5.96 -7.15
CA VAL A 71 5.17 -6.99 -8.19
C VAL A 71 4.58 -8.32 -7.70
N ASP A 72 4.95 -8.72 -6.49
CA ASP A 72 4.47 -9.97 -5.90
C ASP A 72 2.96 -9.96 -5.68
N LEU A 73 2.42 -8.84 -5.20
CA LEU A 73 0.98 -8.69 -4.99
C LEU A 73 0.21 -8.76 -6.32
N VAL A 74 0.72 -8.10 -7.36
CA VAL A 74 0.11 -8.16 -8.70
C VAL A 74 0.03 -9.60 -9.20
N GLN A 75 1.14 -10.33 -9.08
CA GLN A 75 1.18 -11.73 -9.52
C GLN A 75 0.23 -12.61 -8.70
N ALA A 76 0.16 -12.40 -7.39
CA ALA A 76 -0.76 -13.14 -6.54
C ALA A 76 -2.22 -12.85 -6.89
N LEU A 77 -2.56 -11.60 -7.19
CA LEU A 77 -3.92 -11.23 -7.61
C LEU A 77 -4.31 -11.86 -8.95
N ILE A 78 -3.39 -11.92 -9.90
CA ILE A 78 -3.63 -12.58 -11.19
C ILE A 78 -3.97 -14.06 -10.96
N ARG A 79 -3.28 -14.73 -10.04
CA ARG A 79 -3.54 -16.15 -9.72
C ARG A 79 -4.95 -16.39 -9.17
N ILE A 80 -5.56 -15.41 -8.54
CA ILE A 80 -6.93 -15.56 -8.01
C ILE A 80 -8.00 -14.93 -8.89
N GLY A 81 -7.65 -14.55 -10.11
CA GLY A 81 -8.63 -14.14 -11.13
C GLY A 81 -8.60 -12.69 -11.55
N ALA A 82 -7.70 -11.88 -11.02
CA ALA A 82 -7.56 -10.50 -11.49
C ALA A 82 -6.96 -10.46 -12.89
N ASP A 83 -7.37 -9.47 -13.65
CA ASP A 83 -6.72 -9.13 -14.92
C ASP A 83 -5.82 -7.92 -14.69
N ARG A 84 -4.54 -8.08 -15.04
CA ARG A 84 -3.56 -6.99 -14.88
C ARG A 84 -4.03 -5.68 -15.53
N LYS A 85 -4.71 -5.75 -16.65
CA LYS A 85 -5.18 -4.57 -17.37
C LYS A 85 -6.31 -3.85 -16.68
N ARG A 86 -7.02 -4.53 -15.77
CA ARG A 86 -8.11 -3.93 -15.00
C ARG A 86 -7.67 -3.45 -13.62
N LEU A 87 -6.46 -3.78 -13.17
CA LEU A 87 -5.98 -3.38 -11.86
C LEU A 87 -5.87 -1.87 -11.76
N THR A 88 -6.38 -1.33 -10.66
CA THR A 88 -6.21 0.06 -10.26
C THR A 88 -5.58 0.11 -8.87
N ALA A 89 -4.95 1.22 -8.54
CA ALA A 89 -4.27 1.40 -7.26
C ALA A 89 -4.83 2.59 -6.50
N LYS A 90 -4.89 2.43 -5.18
CA LYS A 90 -5.06 3.52 -4.22
C LYS A 90 -3.99 3.40 -3.16
N ILE A 91 -3.38 4.51 -2.79
CA ILE A 91 -2.23 4.49 -1.87
C ILE A 91 -2.44 5.48 -0.73
N ALA A 92 -1.89 5.13 0.43
CA ALA A 92 -1.95 5.98 1.62
C ALA A 92 -0.68 5.82 2.45
N GLY A 93 -0.31 6.86 3.18
CA GLY A 93 0.86 6.84 4.05
C GLY A 93 2.00 7.70 3.57
N GLY A 94 3.22 7.31 3.89
CA GLY A 94 4.41 8.04 3.49
C GLY A 94 4.55 9.39 4.20
N ALA A 95 4.14 9.48 5.45
CA ALA A 95 4.20 10.70 6.24
C ALA A 95 5.62 10.98 6.73
N LYS A 96 5.90 12.25 6.95
CA LYS A 96 7.09 12.71 7.65
C LYS A 96 6.75 12.80 9.14
N MET A 97 7.08 11.74 9.88
CA MET A 97 6.67 11.59 11.28
C MET A 97 7.57 12.35 12.26
N PHE A 98 8.79 12.64 11.85
CA PHE A 98 9.77 13.31 12.71
C PHE A 98 10.40 14.49 11.99
N GLU A 99 10.60 15.57 12.71
CA GLU A 99 11.49 16.62 12.24
C GLU A 99 12.92 16.18 12.48
N VAL A 100 13.68 16.11 11.40
CA VAL A 100 15.09 15.75 11.43
C VAL A 100 15.89 16.86 10.80
N GLN A 101 17.20 16.90 11.10
CA GLN A 101 18.08 17.90 10.52
C GLN A 101 18.12 17.83 9.00
N PRO A 102 18.26 18.98 8.31
CA PRO A 102 18.36 19.00 6.85
C PRO A 102 19.45 18.04 6.36
N GLY A 103 19.10 17.21 5.36
CA GLY A 103 20.01 16.23 4.80
C GLY A 103 19.97 14.87 5.48
N SER A 104 19.18 14.67 6.54
CA SER A 104 19.04 13.36 7.16
C SER A 104 18.20 12.42 6.28
N PRO A 105 18.67 11.19 6.01
CA PRO A 105 17.89 10.21 5.24
C PRO A 105 16.57 9.84 5.90
N MET A 106 16.50 9.87 7.23
CA MET A 106 15.32 9.51 8.01
C MET A 106 14.13 10.45 7.74
N GLY A 107 14.39 11.73 7.45
CA GLY A 107 13.34 12.72 7.23
C GLY A 107 12.64 12.58 5.87
N THR A 108 13.24 11.85 4.93
CA THR A 108 12.74 11.72 3.57
C THR A 108 12.24 10.32 3.27
N ILE A 109 12.25 9.41 4.24
CA ILE A 109 11.89 8.00 3.98
C ILE A 109 10.44 7.87 3.51
N GLY A 110 9.51 8.62 4.09
CA GLY A 110 8.11 8.60 3.66
C GLY A 110 7.96 9.06 2.22
N GLU A 111 8.60 10.16 1.85
CA GLU A 111 8.59 10.67 0.48
C GLU A 111 9.24 9.68 -0.50
N ARG A 112 10.36 9.07 -0.12
CA ARG A 112 11.02 8.06 -0.95
C ARG A 112 10.15 6.83 -1.13
N ASN A 113 9.43 6.42 -0.10
CA ASN A 113 8.47 5.33 -0.19
C ASN A 113 7.35 5.65 -1.18
N ILE A 114 6.77 6.85 -1.09
CA ILE A 114 5.73 7.29 -2.03
C ILE A 114 6.27 7.28 -3.46
N ASN A 115 7.43 7.84 -3.68
CA ASN A 115 8.03 7.93 -5.01
C ASN A 115 8.31 6.55 -5.60
N SER A 116 8.85 5.63 -4.79
CA SER A 116 9.13 4.27 -5.24
C SER A 116 7.85 3.52 -5.57
N VAL A 117 6.81 3.66 -4.76
CA VAL A 117 5.49 3.07 -5.04
C VAL A 117 4.93 3.61 -6.36
N LYS A 118 4.97 4.91 -6.56
CA LYS A 118 4.50 5.52 -7.81
C LYS A 118 5.30 5.04 -9.03
N ASN A 119 6.61 4.92 -8.88
CA ASN A 119 7.48 4.45 -9.95
C ASN A 119 7.17 3.01 -10.35
N ILE A 120 7.03 2.10 -9.38
CA ILE A 120 6.74 0.70 -9.70
C ILE A 120 5.34 0.54 -10.30
N LEU A 121 4.34 1.25 -9.79
CA LEU A 121 2.99 1.22 -10.35
C LEU A 121 2.96 1.78 -11.78
N TYR A 122 3.68 2.86 -12.02
CA TYR A 122 3.82 3.42 -13.36
C TYR A 122 4.45 2.42 -14.33
N SER A 123 5.54 1.75 -13.92
CA SER A 123 6.22 0.76 -14.76
C SER A 123 5.33 -0.44 -15.08
N LEU A 124 4.42 -0.79 -14.17
CA LEU A 124 3.45 -1.88 -14.36
C LEU A 124 2.18 -1.41 -15.09
N LYS A 125 2.09 -0.12 -15.42
CA LYS A 125 0.92 0.48 -16.07
C LYS A 125 -0.36 0.33 -15.26
N ILE A 126 -0.24 0.42 -13.93
CA ILE A 126 -1.37 0.40 -13.01
C ILE A 126 -1.67 1.84 -12.59
N PRO A 127 -2.83 2.40 -12.97
CA PRO A 127 -3.16 3.78 -12.62
C PRO A 127 -3.47 3.93 -11.13
N ILE A 128 -2.96 5.00 -10.54
CA ILE A 128 -3.33 5.41 -9.17
C ILE A 128 -4.57 6.30 -9.31
N ILE A 129 -5.69 5.82 -8.76
CA ILE A 129 -6.98 6.52 -8.87
C ILE A 129 -7.42 7.17 -7.56
N GLY A 130 -6.64 7.05 -6.50
CA GLY A 130 -6.86 7.71 -5.22
C GLY A 130 -5.60 7.67 -4.37
N GLU A 131 -5.35 8.74 -3.63
CA GLU A 131 -4.22 8.77 -2.70
C GLU A 131 -4.45 9.71 -1.53
N ASP A 132 -3.91 9.29 -0.38
CA ASP A 132 -3.84 10.09 0.84
C ASP A 132 -2.44 9.92 1.41
N THR A 133 -1.51 10.75 0.91
CA THR A 133 -0.07 10.53 1.14
C THR A 133 0.60 11.78 1.67
N GLY A 134 1.77 11.58 2.28
CA GLY A 134 2.62 12.66 2.75
C GLY A 134 2.14 13.24 4.08
N LEU A 135 2.33 14.55 4.24
CA LEU A 135 2.00 15.26 5.48
C LEU A 135 2.75 14.69 6.68
N ASN A 136 2.17 14.73 7.88
CA ASN A 136 2.91 14.45 9.11
C ASN A 136 2.14 13.64 10.14
N TYR A 137 1.15 12.87 9.72
CA TYR A 137 0.32 12.11 10.64
C TYR A 137 0.19 10.64 10.22
N GLY A 138 -0.05 9.79 11.21
CA GLY A 138 -0.30 8.37 11.00
C GLY A 138 -1.69 8.11 10.44
N ARG A 139 -1.84 6.97 9.78
CA ARG A 139 -3.08 6.59 9.12
C ARG A 139 -3.41 5.14 9.38
N THR A 140 -4.69 4.85 9.40
CA THR A 140 -5.23 3.49 9.34
C THR A 140 -6.04 3.36 8.07
N VAL A 141 -5.87 2.25 7.36
CA VAL A 141 -6.55 2.01 6.09
C VAL A 141 -7.46 0.81 6.22
N TYR A 142 -8.70 0.95 5.73
CA TYR A 142 -9.66 -0.13 5.53
C TYR A 142 -10.00 -0.20 4.05
N PHE A 143 -9.69 -1.32 3.44
CA PHE A 143 -9.93 -1.53 2.01
C PHE A 143 -11.10 -2.50 1.81
N ASP A 144 -12.22 -1.98 1.34
CA ASP A 144 -13.46 -2.72 1.16
C ASP A 144 -13.46 -3.39 -0.23
N LEU A 145 -13.48 -4.72 -0.27
CA LEU A 145 -13.39 -5.46 -1.53
C LEU A 145 -14.74 -5.62 -2.23
N GLU A 146 -15.84 -5.26 -1.59
CA GLU A 146 -17.12 -5.20 -2.26
C GLU A 146 -17.24 -3.96 -3.13
N THR A 147 -16.79 -2.83 -2.63
CA THR A 147 -16.91 -1.52 -3.28
C THR A 147 -15.64 -1.04 -3.96
N GLY A 148 -14.47 -1.54 -3.54
CA GLY A 148 -13.18 -1.02 -3.96
C GLY A 148 -12.79 0.28 -3.26
N ILE A 149 -13.53 0.71 -2.24
CA ILE A 149 -13.27 1.94 -1.52
C ILE A 149 -12.13 1.74 -0.51
N MET A 150 -11.19 2.66 -0.51
CA MET A 150 -10.15 2.78 0.50
C MET A 150 -10.56 3.84 1.52
N LYS A 151 -10.85 3.42 2.75
CA LYS A 151 -11.15 4.33 3.85
C LYS A 151 -9.88 4.63 4.60
N VAL A 152 -9.57 5.90 4.80
CA VAL A 152 -8.39 6.35 5.53
C VAL A 152 -8.85 7.08 6.78
N GLN A 153 -8.46 6.54 7.93
CA GLN A 153 -8.73 7.14 9.24
C GLN A 153 -7.49 7.83 9.78
N VAL A 154 -7.64 9.10 10.13
CA VAL A 154 -6.59 9.93 10.71
C VAL A 154 -7.04 10.33 12.10
N LEU A 155 -6.24 10.06 13.13
CA LEU A 155 -6.49 10.47 14.52
C LEU A 155 -7.89 10.11 15.01
N SER A 156 -8.46 9.06 15.04
CA SER A 156 -9.76 8.66 15.62
C SER A 156 -11.00 9.49 15.20
N ARG A 157 -10.86 10.55 14.42
CA ARG A 157 -11.97 11.47 14.14
C ARG A 157 -12.39 11.61 12.69
N ASN A 158 -11.45 11.56 11.75
CA ASN A 158 -11.74 11.83 10.35
C ASN A 158 -11.54 10.58 9.50
N ILE A 159 -12.58 10.17 8.81
CA ILE A 159 -12.50 9.09 7.83
C ILE A 159 -12.70 9.70 6.45
N LYS A 160 -11.78 9.41 5.55
CA LYS A 160 -11.87 9.81 4.15
C LYS A 160 -11.98 8.55 3.27
N GLU A 161 -12.77 8.65 2.24
CA GLU A 161 -13.01 7.54 1.31
C GLU A 161 -12.50 7.86 -0.08
N TYR A 162 -11.82 6.91 -0.67
CA TYR A 162 -11.21 7.03 -1.99
C TYR A 162 -11.57 5.86 -2.90
#